data_2b43c43850d582fde8af5134c6ed337c
#
_entry.id   2b43c43850d582fde8af5134c6ed337c
#
_cell.length_a   1.000
_cell.length_b   1.000
_cell.length_c   1.000
_cell.angle_alpha   90.00
_cell.angle_beta   90.00
_cell.angle_gamma   90.00
#
_symmetry.space_group_name_H-M   'P 1'
#
loop_
_entity.id
_entity.type
_entity.pdbx_description
1 polymer ?
#
loop_
_entity_poly.entity_id
_entity_poly.type
_entity_poly.pdbx_seq_one_letter_code
_entity_poly.pdbx_strand_id
1 'polypeptide(L)'
;SDDVLEAFECFLVEFWDLMRSVFPEFNDFINSTSPTTAATEMRSSESGGNIFFRPIGLQPFVEAVSKIRLEKMTEFVEILHRFGHMERTVSHSPWNKVLWNSMTHKMVMRNQALVKYLLLYLYDNTILSETDLKKMRVKYASIFGIDTEEEAMNQINNLSLNAEN
;
A
#
# COMPACT_ATOMS: atom_id res chain seq x y z
N SER A 1 -12.53 28.24 -8.88
CA SER A 1 -13.95 28.56 -8.77
C SER A 1 -14.59 27.62 -7.79
N ASP A 2 -15.71 28.01 -7.21
CA ASP A 2 -16.40 27.23 -6.18
C ASP A 2 -16.81 25.83 -6.69
N ASP A 3 -17.18 25.74 -7.97
CA ASP A 3 -17.55 24.48 -8.64
C ASP A 3 -16.42 23.43 -8.63
N VAL A 4 -15.16 23.85 -8.72
CA VAL A 4 -14.00 22.95 -8.70
C VAL A 4 -13.75 22.43 -7.28
N LEU A 5 -13.93 23.28 -6.28
CA LEU A 5 -13.80 22.91 -4.88
C LEU A 5 -14.92 21.94 -4.47
N GLU A 6 -16.14 22.20 -4.87
CA GLU A 6 -17.29 21.33 -4.61
C GLU A 6 -17.11 19.96 -5.27
N ALA A 7 -16.68 19.93 -6.54
CA ALA A 7 -16.39 18.67 -7.23
C ALA A 7 -15.26 17.87 -6.56
N PHE A 8 -14.23 18.54 -6.06
CA PHE A 8 -13.13 17.91 -5.35
C PHE A 8 -13.57 17.38 -3.98
N GLU A 9 -14.41 18.13 -3.25
CA GLU A 9 -14.96 17.70 -1.99
C GLU A 9 -15.85 16.46 -2.16
N CYS A 10 -16.76 16.45 -3.13
CA CYS A 10 -17.58 15.29 -3.48
C CYS A 10 -16.71 14.08 -3.79
N PHE A 11 -15.66 14.26 -4.61
CA PHE A 11 -14.73 13.19 -4.93
C PHE A 11 -14.03 12.60 -3.68
N LEU A 12 -13.56 13.46 -2.78
CA LEU A 12 -12.92 13.01 -1.55
C LEU A 12 -13.89 12.21 -0.66
N VAL A 13 -15.12 12.68 -0.50
CA VAL A 13 -16.15 11.99 0.28
C VAL A 13 -16.43 10.62 -0.31
N GLU A 14 -16.70 10.53 -1.62
CA GLU A 14 -16.95 9.26 -2.30
C GLU A 14 -15.76 8.29 -2.17
N PHE A 15 -14.54 8.77 -2.38
CA PHE A 15 -13.34 7.94 -2.25
C PHE A 15 -13.19 7.38 -0.83
N TRP A 16 -13.37 8.21 0.20
CA TRP A 16 -13.27 7.75 1.59
C TRP A 16 -14.41 6.83 2.00
N ASP A 17 -15.61 7.02 1.49
CA ASP A 17 -16.72 6.09 1.73
C ASP A 17 -16.45 4.73 1.10
N LEU A 18 -15.85 4.69 -0.09
CA LEU A 18 -15.37 3.45 -0.70
C LEU A 18 -14.25 2.79 0.11
N MET A 19 -13.27 3.57 0.55
CA MET A 19 -12.19 3.06 1.43
C MET A 19 -12.76 2.41 2.70
N ARG A 20 -13.71 3.06 3.34
CA ARG A 20 -14.39 2.53 4.54
C ARG A 20 -15.22 1.28 4.28
N SER A 21 -15.81 1.17 3.09
CA SER A 21 -16.61 0.00 2.71
C SER A 21 -15.75 -1.24 2.45
N VAL A 22 -14.54 -1.04 1.93
CA VAL A 22 -13.62 -2.13 1.57
C VAL A 22 -12.68 -2.50 2.73
N PHE A 23 -12.27 -1.52 3.52
CA PHE A 23 -11.29 -1.68 4.61
C PHE A 23 -11.93 -1.36 5.96
N PRO A 24 -12.42 -2.37 6.69
CA PRO A 24 -13.22 -2.19 7.91
C PRO A 24 -12.46 -1.47 9.03
N GLU A 25 -11.14 -1.54 9.07
CA GLU A 25 -10.31 -0.86 10.07
C GLU A 25 -10.51 0.66 10.12
N PHE A 26 -10.93 1.29 9.03
CA PHE A 26 -11.30 2.72 9.04
C PHE A 26 -12.59 2.97 9.84
N ASN A 27 -13.56 2.07 9.75
CA ASN A 27 -14.78 2.16 10.57
C ASN A 27 -14.48 1.88 12.04
N ASP A 28 -13.63 0.91 12.34
CA ASP A 28 -13.21 0.60 13.70
C ASP A 28 -12.52 1.81 14.34
N PHE A 29 -11.67 2.50 13.59
CA PHE A 29 -11.03 3.73 14.04
C PHE A 29 -12.03 4.87 14.28
N ILE A 30 -12.93 5.13 13.33
CA ILE A 30 -13.92 6.24 13.43
C ILE A 30 -14.91 6.01 14.56
N ASN A 31 -15.31 4.77 14.79
CA ASN A 31 -16.28 4.41 15.82
C ASN A 31 -15.63 4.18 17.19
N SER A 32 -14.32 4.32 17.30
CA SER A 32 -13.60 4.18 18.56
C SER A 32 -14.00 5.27 19.56
N THR A 33 -14.22 4.89 20.82
CA THR A 33 -14.45 5.81 21.92
C THR A 33 -13.21 6.60 22.33
N SER A 34 -12.02 6.13 21.90
CA SER A 34 -10.73 6.78 22.15
C SER A 34 -9.88 6.79 20.88
N PRO A 35 -9.99 7.82 20.03
CA PRO A 35 -9.22 7.89 18.77
C PRO A 35 -7.71 7.80 18.97
N THR A 36 -7.18 8.35 20.07
CA THR A 36 -5.74 8.29 20.37
C THR A 36 -5.30 6.86 20.65
N THR A 37 -6.07 6.10 21.43
CA THR A 37 -5.79 4.68 21.72
C THR A 37 -5.90 3.85 20.45
N ALA A 38 -6.97 4.02 19.68
CA ALA A 38 -7.15 3.33 18.40
C ALA A 38 -6.00 3.61 17.42
N ALA A 39 -5.58 4.87 17.28
CA ALA A 39 -4.42 5.21 16.45
C ALA A 39 -3.12 4.54 16.91
N THR A 40 -2.94 4.40 18.22
CA THR A 40 -1.76 3.73 18.80
C THR A 40 -1.81 2.23 18.51
N GLU A 41 -2.96 1.59 18.67
CA GLU A 41 -3.16 0.17 18.37
C GLU A 41 -2.95 -0.12 16.88
N MET A 42 -3.52 0.71 16.00
CA MET A 42 -3.33 0.59 14.54
C MET A 42 -1.87 0.81 14.10
N ARG A 43 -1.03 1.41 14.97
CA ARG A 43 0.40 1.62 14.77
C ARG A 43 1.25 0.78 15.71
N SER A 44 0.82 -0.43 16.04
CA SER A 44 1.51 -1.32 16.98
C SER A 44 3.04 -1.23 16.90
N SER A 45 3.68 -1.13 18.08
CA SER A 45 5.14 -1.12 18.17
C SER A 45 5.78 -2.48 17.93
N GLU A 46 5.02 -3.56 18.07
CA GLU A 46 5.51 -4.94 17.88
C GLU A 46 5.50 -5.36 16.41
N SER A 47 4.37 -5.14 15.74
CA SER A 47 4.15 -5.54 14.34
C SER A 47 4.27 -4.39 13.34
N GLY A 48 4.55 -3.15 13.81
CA GLY A 48 4.50 -1.94 13.01
C GLY A 48 3.08 -1.48 12.66
N GLY A 49 2.08 -2.32 12.90
CA GLY A 49 0.67 -2.04 12.70
C GLY A 49 0.21 -2.07 11.25
N ASN A 50 -0.88 -1.38 11.00
CA ASN A 50 -1.55 -1.35 9.70
C ASN A 50 -0.95 -0.30 8.76
N ILE A 51 -0.71 -0.69 7.51
CA ILE A 51 -0.08 0.13 6.47
C ILE A 51 -0.83 1.44 6.21
N PHE A 52 -2.16 1.46 6.30
CA PHE A 52 -2.99 2.64 6.03
C PHE A 52 -2.91 3.70 7.14
N PHE A 53 -2.51 3.33 8.34
CA PHE A 53 -2.30 4.26 9.46
C PHE A 53 -0.86 4.77 9.52
N ARG A 54 -0.09 4.54 8.47
CA ARG A 54 1.28 5.04 8.26
C ARG A 54 1.34 5.85 6.96
N PRO A 55 1.73 7.14 7.00
CA PRO A 55 1.82 7.95 5.77
C PRO A 55 2.68 7.31 4.68
N ILE A 56 3.76 6.62 5.08
CA ILE A 56 4.66 5.90 4.16
C ILE A 56 3.98 4.73 3.44
N GLY A 57 2.87 4.24 3.94
CA GLY A 57 2.07 3.19 3.31
C GLY A 57 0.85 3.75 2.58
N LEU A 58 0.10 4.63 3.24
CA LEU A 58 -1.14 5.20 2.68
C LEU A 58 -0.87 6.04 1.42
N GLN A 59 0.14 6.90 1.43
CA GLN A 59 0.44 7.75 0.29
C GLN A 59 0.77 6.95 -0.98
N PRO A 60 1.71 5.99 -0.99
CA PRO A 60 1.98 5.19 -2.18
C PRO A 60 0.79 4.31 -2.59
N PHE A 61 -0.08 3.91 -1.65
CA PHE A 61 -1.32 3.21 -1.98
C PHE A 61 -2.27 4.11 -2.78
N VAL A 62 -2.55 5.33 -2.32
CA VAL A 62 -3.40 6.29 -3.05
C VAL A 62 -2.81 6.62 -4.42
N GLU A 63 -1.50 6.82 -4.50
CA GLU A 63 -0.80 7.05 -5.78
C GLU A 63 -0.93 5.85 -6.73
N ALA A 64 -0.82 4.62 -6.22
CA ALA A 64 -0.99 3.40 -7.01
C ALA A 64 -2.43 3.26 -7.52
N VAL A 65 -3.42 3.44 -6.67
CA VAL A 65 -4.85 3.41 -7.03
C VAL A 65 -5.16 4.43 -8.12
N SER A 66 -4.66 5.66 -7.97
CA SER A 66 -4.82 6.72 -8.96
C SER A 66 -4.19 6.35 -10.31
N LYS A 67 -2.97 5.81 -10.30
CA LYS A 67 -2.28 5.37 -11.52
C LYS A 67 -3.01 4.21 -12.20
N ILE A 68 -3.46 3.21 -11.45
CA ILE A 68 -4.24 2.08 -11.98
C ILE A 68 -5.50 2.59 -12.68
N ARG A 69 -6.23 3.50 -12.05
CA ARG A 69 -7.43 4.09 -12.63
C ARG A 69 -7.18 4.73 -13.99
N LEU A 70 -6.11 5.53 -14.08
CA LEU A 70 -5.75 6.22 -15.32
C LEU A 70 -5.29 5.26 -16.42
N GLU A 71 -4.45 4.28 -16.08
CA GLU A 71 -3.87 3.35 -17.06
C GLU A 71 -4.87 2.28 -17.55
N LYS A 72 -5.76 1.84 -16.67
CA LYS A 72 -6.72 0.76 -16.95
C LYS A 72 -8.13 1.26 -17.24
N MET A 73 -8.39 2.56 -17.11
CA MET A 73 -9.73 3.15 -17.27
C MET A 73 -10.79 2.45 -16.41
N THR A 74 -10.39 2.01 -15.21
CA THR A 74 -11.20 1.20 -14.28
C THR A 74 -11.72 2.08 -13.14
N GLU A 75 -12.91 1.81 -12.65
CA GLU A 75 -13.51 2.56 -11.56
C GLU A 75 -12.83 2.27 -10.21
N PHE A 76 -12.83 3.25 -9.30
CA PHE A 76 -12.21 3.11 -7.97
C PHE A 76 -12.75 1.93 -7.18
N VAL A 77 -14.05 1.67 -7.25
CA VAL A 77 -14.68 0.57 -6.54
C VAL A 77 -14.07 -0.78 -6.92
N GLU A 78 -13.84 -1.02 -8.20
CA GLU A 78 -13.23 -2.28 -8.68
C GLU A 78 -11.78 -2.40 -8.21
N ILE A 79 -11.02 -1.29 -8.29
CA ILE A 79 -9.62 -1.27 -7.86
C ILE A 79 -9.52 -1.56 -6.35
N LEU A 80 -10.32 -0.88 -5.54
CA LEU A 80 -10.30 -1.04 -4.09
C LEU A 80 -10.77 -2.44 -3.67
N HIS A 81 -11.81 -2.99 -4.30
CA HIS A 81 -12.24 -4.38 -4.04
C HIS A 81 -11.15 -5.40 -4.33
N ARG A 82 -10.36 -5.21 -5.39
CA ARG A 82 -9.23 -6.09 -5.69
C ARG A 82 -8.14 -6.02 -4.61
N PHE A 83 -7.96 -4.86 -3.97
CA PHE A 83 -7.07 -4.70 -2.82
C PHE A 83 -7.72 -5.11 -1.48
N GLY A 84 -8.99 -5.47 -1.46
CA GLY A 84 -9.74 -5.74 -0.23
C GLY A 84 -9.15 -6.83 0.66
N HIS A 85 -8.48 -7.82 0.07
CA HIS A 85 -7.79 -8.90 0.78
C HIS A 85 -6.28 -8.68 0.94
N MET A 86 -5.79 -7.49 0.57
CA MET A 86 -4.38 -7.14 0.70
C MET A 86 -3.90 -7.30 2.15
N GLU A 87 -2.69 -7.86 2.32
CA GLU A 87 -2.02 -7.82 3.61
C GLU A 87 -1.76 -6.38 4.04
N ARG A 88 -2.21 -6.04 5.23
CA ARG A 88 -2.12 -4.67 5.77
C ARG A 88 -1.19 -4.54 6.96
N THR A 89 -0.73 -5.65 7.53
CA THR A 89 0.25 -5.66 8.62
C THR A 89 1.65 -5.49 8.06
N VAL A 90 2.33 -4.41 8.42
CA VAL A 90 3.62 -4.06 7.80
C VAL A 90 4.76 -5.01 8.14
N SER A 91 4.64 -5.84 9.18
CA SER A 91 5.61 -6.90 9.50
C SER A 91 5.42 -8.18 8.69
N HIS A 92 4.37 -8.29 7.90
CA HIS A 92 4.10 -9.44 7.04
C HIS A 92 4.56 -9.18 5.60
N SER A 93 4.71 -10.26 4.82
CA SER A 93 4.96 -10.17 3.38
C SER A 93 3.76 -9.53 2.67
N PRO A 94 3.96 -8.65 1.70
CA PRO A 94 5.24 -8.26 1.07
C PRO A 94 5.94 -7.06 1.73
N TRP A 95 5.45 -6.56 2.86
CA TRP A 95 5.90 -5.30 3.49
C TRP A 95 7.08 -5.44 4.43
N ASN A 96 7.28 -6.65 4.99
CA ASN A 96 8.41 -6.92 5.90
C ASN A 96 9.73 -6.64 5.18
N LYS A 97 10.67 -6.02 5.86
CA LYS A 97 11.94 -5.44 5.36
C LYS A 97 11.76 -4.25 4.40
N VAL A 98 10.67 -4.18 3.65
CA VAL A 98 10.37 -3.03 2.77
C VAL A 98 9.95 -1.82 3.59
N LEU A 99 8.96 -1.98 4.45
CA LEU A 99 8.41 -0.91 5.32
C LEU A 99 8.77 -1.09 6.80
N TRP A 100 9.04 -2.30 7.24
CA TRP A 100 9.24 -2.64 8.63
C TRP A 100 10.55 -3.37 8.85
N ASN A 101 11.33 -2.92 9.82
CA ASN A 101 12.52 -3.64 10.29
C ASN A 101 12.16 -4.34 11.61
N SER A 102 12.00 -5.67 11.54
CA SER A 102 11.61 -6.49 12.69
C SER A 102 12.67 -6.58 13.79
N MET A 103 13.95 -6.31 13.47
CA MET A 103 15.03 -6.32 14.47
C MET A 103 15.05 -5.04 15.31
N THR A 104 14.74 -3.90 14.70
CA THR A 104 14.78 -2.59 15.37
C THR A 104 13.39 -2.08 15.75
N HIS A 105 12.33 -2.78 15.35
CA HIS A 105 10.93 -2.36 15.52
C HIS A 105 10.67 -0.93 14.99
N LYS A 106 11.23 -0.62 13.80
CA LYS A 106 11.13 0.71 13.19
C LYS A 106 10.67 0.65 11.74
N MET A 107 9.94 1.70 11.35
CA MET A 107 9.58 1.93 9.95
C MET A 107 10.80 2.30 9.10
N VAL A 108 10.84 1.78 7.86
CA VAL A 108 11.90 2.04 6.89
C VAL A 108 11.42 3.09 5.89
N MET A 109 11.64 4.37 6.20
CA MET A 109 11.06 5.51 5.47
C MET A 109 11.54 5.66 4.02
N ARG A 110 12.74 5.18 3.69
CA ARG A 110 13.38 5.37 2.37
C ARG A 110 12.82 4.52 1.23
N ASN A 111 11.87 3.63 1.52
CA ASN A 111 11.41 2.63 0.55
C ASN A 111 10.01 2.91 0.00
N GLN A 112 9.46 4.10 0.21
CA GLN A 112 8.11 4.47 -0.22
C GLN A 112 7.86 4.25 -1.72
N ALA A 113 8.82 4.58 -2.58
CA ALA A 113 8.69 4.35 -4.02
C ALA A 113 8.57 2.86 -4.37
N LEU A 114 9.30 1.99 -3.64
CA LEU A 114 9.20 0.54 -3.84
C LEU A 114 7.82 0.01 -3.48
N VAL A 115 7.19 0.55 -2.42
CA VAL A 115 5.81 0.18 -2.05
C VAL A 115 4.86 0.43 -3.21
N LYS A 116 4.93 1.62 -3.82
CA LYS A 116 4.10 1.94 -4.99
C LYS A 116 4.36 0.99 -6.16
N TYR A 117 5.61 0.69 -6.48
CA TYR A 117 5.95 -0.24 -7.56
C TYR A 117 5.42 -1.66 -7.28
N LEU A 118 5.57 -2.16 -6.06
CA LEU A 118 5.04 -3.46 -5.68
C LEU A 118 3.51 -3.51 -5.78
N LEU A 119 2.80 -2.49 -5.29
CA LEU A 119 1.35 -2.39 -5.42
C LEU A 119 0.90 -2.42 -6.88
N LEU A 120 1.54 -1.63 -7.75
CA LEU A 120 1.23 -1.59 -9.18
C LEU A 120 1.52 -2.93 -9.86
N TYR A 121 2.69 -3.51 -9.61
CA TYR A 121 3.12 -4.75 -10.21
C TYR A 121 2.25 -5.94 -9.81
N LEU A 122 1.94 -6.05 -8.52
CA LEU A 122 1.12 -7.15 -7.99
C LEU A 122 -0.38 -6.97 -8.34
N TYR A 123 -0.80 -5.74 -8.62
CA TYR A 123 -2.13 -5.50 -9.20
C TYR A 123 -2.20 -5.96 -10.66
N ASP A 124 -1.29 -5.47 -11.49
CA ASP A 124 -1.15 -5.83 -12.90
C ASP A 124 0.28 -5.48 -13.37
N ASN A 125 1.06 -6.50 -13.68
CA ASN A 125 2.46 -6.38 -14.05
C ASN A 125 2.71 -5.59 -15.35
N THR A 126 1.68 -5.28 -16.11
CA THR A 126 1.78 -4.50 -17.36
C THR A 126 1.71 -2.98 -17.14
N ILE A 127 1.44 -2.52 -15.91
CA ILE A 127 1.30 -1.08 -15.60
C ILE A 127 2.66 -0.38 -15.51
N LEU A 128 3.68 -1.10 -15.05
CA LEU A 128 5.01 -0.51 -14.90
C LEU A 128 5.75 -0.44 -16.23
N SER A 129 6.39 0.71 -16.48
CA SER A 129 7.36 0.84 -17.57
C SER A 129 8.59 -0.04 -17.31
N GLU A 130 9.34 -0.37 -18.36
CA GLU A 130 10.62 -1.09 -18.22
C GLU A 130 11.61 -0.37 -17.28
N THR A 131 11.61 0.96 -17.30
CA THR A 131 12.42 1.77 -16.39
C THR A 131 11.99 1.59 -14.94
N ASP A 132 10.70 1.57 -14.66
CA ASP A 132 10.19 1.41 -13.29
C ASP A 132 10.31 -0.04 -12.81
N LEU A 133 10.15 -1.02 -13.69
CA LEU A 133 10.46 -2.42 -13.41
C LEU A 133 11.92 -2.60 -13.00
N LYS A 134 12.85 -1.97 -13.71
CA LYS A 134 14.27 -2.01 -13.36
C LYS A 134 14.53 -1.36 -12.00
N LYS A 135 13.96 -0.19 -11.73
CA LYS A 135 14.07 0.47 -10.41
C LYS A 135 13.53 -0.43 -9.28
N MET A 136 12.39 -1.08 -9.51
CA MET A 136 11.79 -2.01 -8.55
C MET A 136 12.73 -3.18 -8.25
N ARG A 137 13.25 -3.87 -9.28
CA ARG A 137 14.15 -5.01 -9.14
C ARG A 137 15.42 -4.66 -8.38
N VAL A 138 16.09 -3.59 -8.83
CA VAL A 138 17.34 -3.11 -8.21
C VAL A 138 17.13 -2.75 -6.75
N LYS A 139 16.06 -2.03 -6.45
CA LYS A 139 15.74 -1.63 -5.07
C LYS A 139 15.41 -2.84 -4.19
N TYR A 140 14.61 -3.76 -4.70
CA TYR A 140 14.26 -5.00 -4.02
C TYR A 140 15.50 -5.85 -3.74
N ALA A 141 16.35 -6.09 -4.74
CA ALA A 141 17.60 -6.81 -4.59
C ALA A 141 18.49 -6.20 -3.49
N SER A 142 18.64 -4.88 -3.49
CA SER A 142 19.42 -4.17 -2.47
C SER A 142 18.89 -4.35 -1.04
N ILE A 143 17.56 -4.43 -0.86
CA ILE A 143 16.94 -4.58 0.47
C ILE A 143 17.10 -6.01 1.00
N PHE A 144 16.98 -6.99 0.10
CA PHE A 144 16.96 -8.40 0.47
C PHE A 144 18.34 -9.08 0.35
N GLY A 145 19.38 -8.34 -0.08
CA GLY A 145 20.74 -8.88 -0.26
C GLY A 145 20.81 -9.91 -1.39
N ILE A 146 20.08 -9.66 -2.49
CA ILE A 146 20.01 -10.53 -3.65
C ILE A 146 21.03 -10.05 -4.67
N ASP A 147 21.83 -10.96 -5.21
CA ASP A 147 22.97 -10.62 -6.10
C ASP A 147 22.55 -10.27 -7.52
N THR A 148 21.42 -10.79 -8.00
CA THR A 148 20.97 -10.59 -9.38
C THR A 148 19.55 -10.02 -9.48
N GLU A 149 19.31 -9.21 -10.53
CA GLU A 149 17.96 -8.69 -10.82
C GLU A 149 16.99 -9.81 -11.20
N GLU A 150 17.47 -10.88 -11.81
CA GLU A 150 16.66 -12.04 -12.19
C GLU A 150 16.13 -12.78 -10.95
N GLU A 151 16.97 -13.05 -9.97
CA GLU A 151 16.56 -13.66 -8.71
C GLU A 151 15.60 -12.76 -7.93
N ALA A 152 15.87 -11.44 -7.91
CA ALA A 152 14.95 -10.48 -7.31
C ALA A 152 13.55 -10.52 -7.98
N MET A 153 13.53 -10.63 -9.31
CA MET A 153 12.30 -10.73 -10.07
C MET A 153 11.55 -12.04 -9.77
N ASN A 154 12.27 -13.15 -9.67
CA ASN A 154 11.69 -14.44 -9.30
C ASN A 154 11.07 -14.39 -7.88
N GLN A 155 11.71 -13.72 -6.93
CA GLN A 155 11.14 -13.53 -5.59
C GLN A 155 9.91 -12.62 -5.63
N ILE A 156 9.94 -11.52 -6.38
CA ILE A 156 8.79 -10.62 -6.54
C ILE A 156 7.60 -11.37 -7.18
N ASN A 157 7.83 -12.22 -8.17
CA ASN A 157 6.79 -13.02 -8.82
C ASN A 157 6.11 -14.02 -7.88
N ASN A 158 6.78 -14.40 -6.81
CA ASN A 158 6.21 -15.28 -5.77
C ASN A 158 5.50 -14.52 -4.65
N LEU A 159 5.52 -13.18 -4.68
CA LEU A 159 4.77 -12.38 -3.71
C LEU A 159 3.27 -12.41 -4.02
N SER A 160 2.47 -12.29 -2.99
CA SER A 160 1.03 -12.04 -3.09
C SER A 160 0.69 -10.74 -2.35
N LEU A 161 -0.30 -10.02 -2.86
CA LEU A 161 -0.91 -8.92 -2.10
C LEU A 161 -1.84 -9.46 -1.00
N ASN A 162 -2.43 -10.63 -1.21
CA ASN A 162 -3.39 -11.17 -0.27
C ASN A 162 -2.71 -11.65 1.01
N ALA A 163 -3.36 -11.37 2.14
CA ALA A 163 -2.97 -11.94 3.42
C ALA A 163 -2.99 -13.48 3.34
N GLU A 164 -1.94 -14.11 3.85
CA GLU A 164 -1.91 -15.57 3.99
C GLU A 164 -2.94 -15.98 5.06
N ASN A 165 -3.86 -16.88 4.72
CA ASN A 165 -4.86 -17.42 5.64
C ASN A 165 -4.24 -18.45 6.60
#